data_6900e5465e58088699581e32df208d2f
#
_entry.id   6900e5465e58088699581e32df208d2f
#
_cell.length_a   1.000
_cell.length_b   1.000
_cell.length_c   1.000
_cell.angle_alpha   90.00
_cell.angle_beta   90.00
_cell.angle_gamma   90.00
#
_symmetry.space_group_name_H-M   'P 1'
#
loop_
_entity.id
_entity.type
_entity.pdbx_description
1 polymer ?
#
loop_
_entity_poly.entity_id
_entity_poly.type
_entity_poly.pdbx_seq_one_letter_code
_entity_poly.pdbx_strand_id
1 'polypeptide(L)'
;PSTAAYLDGSAGASFLLGAVVGLAEQYPDDIPLDELASANGHAAIAVAKDQCVFESLFDFMNDSISEYTVGSKGLTELLAIPSVNDAVTAQNLGDGKPSVPVYQYHGQADEFIEIEQHAALKKRYCGKFAKVTFDIFPSEHIVTQFQAAPHVLEWFDERFAGTSVDNSCYSFSQAPKSNANPGGGDFVVSLNDWNLGATIHLATLDQDVILPEDSSLTADTNITQGTLMGSMSVPDFDTKLNILVNLDVNLSIEPVGPITGTAGLSRDGMLNIDGQADANVLINAAGFGWLKLPFNCTTTSPVAFPIAYEGPIGDLGAGYLEFNGTTEFSELK
;
A
#
# COMPACT_ATOMS: atom_id res chain seq x y z
N PRO A 1 -23.86 5.55 0.91
CA PRO A 1 -23.77 6.99 0.57
C PRO A 1 -22.46 7.64 1.00
N SER A 2 -21.90 7.30 2.19
CA SER A 2 -20.65 7.90 2.68
C SER A 2 -19.45 7.53 1.82
N THR A 3 -19.29 6.25 1.47
CA THR A 3 -18.24 5.77 0.56
C THR A 3 -18.32 6.45 -0.80
N ALA A 4 -19.54 6.55 -1.37
CA ALA A 4 -19.72 7.22 -2.66
C ALA A 4 -19.30 8.70 -2.61
N ALA A 5 -19.61 9.40 -1.50
CA ALA A 5 -19.21 10.80 -1.33
C ALA A 5 -17.68 10.98 -1.17
N TYR A 6 -17.00 9.97 -0.65
CA TYR A 6 -15.55 9.99 -0.51
C TYR A 6 -14.85 9.71 -1.85
N LEU A 7 -15.44 8.84 -2.68
CA LEU A 7 -14.88 8.48 -3.98
C LEU A 7 -15.11 9.55 -5.07
N ASP A 8 -16.19 10.34 -4.98
CA ASP A 8 -16.55 11.35 -5.98
C ASP A 8 -15.50 12.47 -6.05
N GLY A 9 -14.88 12.65 -7.19
CA GLY A 9 -13.80 13.63 -7.39
C GLY A 9 -12.46 13.25 -6.76
N SER A 10 -12.26 11.99 -6.37
CA SER A 10 -11.02 11.48 -5.77
C SER A 10 -10.27 10.55 -6.74
N ALA A 11 -9.10 10.08 -6.32
CA ALA A 11 -8.36 9.04 -7.04
C ALA A 11 -9.20 7.77 -7.25
N GLY A 12 -10.20 7.51 -6.41
CA GLY A 12 -11.11 6.36 -6.50
C GLY A 12 -12.39 6.60 -7.30
N ALA A 13 -12.51 7.67 -8.07
CA ALA A 13 -13.73 8.01 -8.82
C ALA A 13 -14.17 6.90 -9.78
N SER A 14 -13.22 6.16 -10.36
CA SER A 14 -13.52 4.99 -11.21
C SER A 14 -14.33 3.91 -10.49
N PHE A 15 -14.06 3.68 -9.19
CA PHE A 15 -14.80 2.70 -8.39
C PHE A 15 -16.24 3.16 -8.14
N LEU A 16 -16.47 4.48 -8.00
CA LEU A 16 -17.82 5.02 -7.93
C LEU A 16 -18.57 4.79 -9.22
N LEU A 17 -17.95 5.08 -10.38
CA LEU A 17 -18.56 4.85 -11.70
C LEU A 17 -18.88 3.36 -11.90
N GLY A 18 -17.94 2.47 -11.62
CA GLY A 18 -18.14 1.02 -11.71
C GLY A 18 -19.26 0.53 -10.78
N ALA A 19 -19.35 1.07 -9.56
CA ALA A 19 -20.42 0.73 -8.60
C ALA A 19 -21.78 1.21 -9.12
N VAL A 20 -21.87 2.40 -9.68
CA VAL A 20 -23.12 2.92 -10.27
C VAL A 20 -23.59 2.05 -11.45
N VAL A 21 -22.68 1.68 -12.34
CA VAL A 21 -22.97 0.79 -13.49
C VAL A 21 -23.46 -0.57 -12.99
N GLY A 22 -22.75 -1.19 -12.05
CA GLY A 22 -23.13 -2.50 -11.50
C GLY A 22 -24.47 -2.48 -10.75
N LEU A 23 -24.74 -1.42 -9.99
CA LEU A 23 -26.03 -1.26 -9.31
C LEU A 23 -27.18 -1.03 -10.30
N ALA A 24 -26.97 -0.26 -11.35
CA ALA A 24 -27.99 -0.06 -12.37
C ALA A 24 -28.32 -1.35 -13.15
N GLU A 25 -27.35 -2.22 -13.39
CA GLU A 25 -27.59 -3.55 -13.98
C GLU A 25 -28.43 -4.44 -13.04
N GLN A 26 -28.22 -4.33 -11.72
CA GLN A 26 -28.96 -5.11 -10.71
C GLN A 26 -30.35 -4.52 -10.41
N TYR A 27 -30.48 -3.19 -10.49
CA TYR A 27 -31.69 -2.44 -10.13
C TYR A 27 -32.08 -1.47 -11.25
N PRO A 28 -32.39 -1.96 -12.48
CA PRO A 28 -32.59 -1.09 -13.65
C PRO A 28 -33.82 -0.18 -13.53
N ASP A 29 -34.83 -0.61 -12.79
CA ASP A 29 -36.04 0.20 -12.57
C ASP A 29 -35.84 1.31 -11.52
N ASP A 30 -34.92 1.10 -10.58
CA ASP A 30 -34.63 2.06 -9.52
C ASP A 30 -33.54 3.05 -9.91
N ILE A 31 -32.57 2.61 -10.73
CA ILE A 31 -31.46 3.41 -11.27
C ILE A 31 -31.54 3.40 -12.80
N PRO A 32 -32.45 4.21 -13.39
CA PRO A 32 -32.64 4.27 -14.84
C PRO A 32 -31.45 5.00 -15.50
N LEU A 33 -30.36 4.29 -15.72
CA LEU A 33 -29.07 4.82 -16.15
C LEU A 33 -29.20 5.57 -17.49
N ASP A 34 -30.04 5.08 -18.40
CA ASP A 34 -30.28 5.71 -19.71
C ASP A 34 -30.92 7.10 -19.61
N GLU A 35 -31.67 7.36 -18.52
CA GLU A 35 -32.30 8.66 -18.28
C GLU A 35 -31.41 9.61 -17.47
N LEU A 36 -30.55 9.03 -16.62
CA LEU A 36 -29.69 9.78 -15.71
C LEU A 36 -28.36 10.17 -16.36
N ALA A 37 -27.82 9.33 -17.25
CA ALA A 37 -26.54 9.56 -17.90
C ALA A 37 -26.66 10.57 -19.05
N SER A 38 -25.72 11.51 -19.10
CA SER A 38 -25.51 12.40 -20.26
C SER A 38 -24.87 11.64 -21.43
N ALA A 39 -24.70 12.29 -22.56
CA ALA A 39 -23.95 11.71 -23.68
C ALA A 39 -22.52 11.35 -23.29
N ASN A 40 -21.86 12.17 -22.47
CA ASN A 40 -20.55 11.88 -21.88
C ASN A 40 -20.61 10.69 -20.92
N GLY A 41 -21.68 10.62 -20.12
CA GLY A 41 -21.94 9.49 -19.21
C GLY A 41 -22.09 8.16 -19.95
N HIS A 42 -22.85 8.11 -21.02
CA HIS A 42 -22.98 6.90 -21.85
C HIS A 42 -21.62 6.47 -22.46
N ALA A 43 -20.80 7.42 -22.90
CA ALA A 43 -19.46 7.12 -23.39
C ALA A 43 -18.55 6.57 -22.29
N ALA A 44 -18.57 7.18 -21.09
CA ALA A 44 -17.80 6.72 -19.93
C ALA A 44 -18.23 5.33 -19.48
N ILE A 45 -19.53 5.03 -19.44
CA ILE A 45 -20.08 3.70 -19.10
C ILE A 45 -19.60 2.65 -20.11
N ALA A 46 -19.60 2.96 -21.39
CA ALA A 46 -19.13 2.04 -22.43
C ALA A 46 -17.64 1.71 -22.24
N VAL A 47 -16.81 2.72 -21.96
CA VAL A 47 -15.39 2.54 -21.66
C VAL A 47 -15.18 1.71 -20.39
N ALA A 48 -15.86 2.07 -19.29
CA ALA A 48 -15.71 1.39 -18.01
C ALA A 48 -16.12 -0.10 -18.03
N LYS A 49 -17.06 -0.48 -18.90
CA LYS A 49 -17.49 -1.89 -19.06
C LYS A 49 -16.44 -2.77 -19.73
N ASP A 50 -15.54 -2.20 -20.51
CA ASP A 50 -14.51 -2.93 -21.25
C ASP A 50 -13.13 -2.89 -20.57
N GLN A 51 -13.01 -2.18 -19.45
CA GLN A 51 -11.73 -1.96 -18.76
C GLN A 51 -11.57 -2.82 -17.51
N CYS A 52 -10.32 -3.17 -17.20
CA CYS A 52 -9.91 -3.67 -15.91
C CYS A 52 -9.63 -2.53 -14.91
N VAL A 53 -9.34 -2.90 -13.65
CA VAL A 53 -9.21 -1.96 -12.52
C VAL A 53 -8.25 -0.82 -12.79
N PHE A 54 -7.03 -1.10 -13.24
CA PHE A 54 -6.00 -0.06 -13.41
C PHE A 54 -6.28 0.84 -14.61
N GLU A 55 -6.78 0.29 -15.70
CA GLU A 55 -7.19 1.10 -16.88
C GLU A 55 -8.27 2.11 -16.47
N SER A 56 -9.31 1.62 -15.78
CA SER A 56 -10.42 2.44 -15.30
C SER A 56 -9.96 3.47 -14.25
N LEU A 57 -9.05 3.08 -13.34
CA LEU A 57 -8.48 3.97 -12.33
C LEU A 57 -7.86 5.20 -12.99
N PHE A 58 -7.00 5.02 -13.99
CA PHE A 58 -6.32 6.12 -14.66
C PHE A 58 -7.20 6.95 -15.58
N ASP A 59 -8.21 6.34 -16.20
CA ASP A 59 -9.10 7.05 -17.12
C ASP A 59 -10.10 7.95 -16.40
N PHE A 60 -10.49 7.60 -15.16
CA PHE A 60 -11.52 8.31 -14.39
C PHE A 60 -11.02 8.91 -13.07
N MET A 61 -9.70 8.92 -12.85
CA MET A 61 -9.11 9.49 -11.63
C MET A 61 -9.48 10.97 -11.49
N ASN A 62 -9.98 11.33 -10.30
CA ASN A 62 -10.43 12.68 -9.94
C ASN A 62 -11.65 13.21 -10.68
N ASP A 63 -12.32 12.37 -11.49
CA ASP A 63 -13.56 12.77 -12.15
C ASP A 63 -14.73 12.84 -11.15
N SER A 64 -15.63 13.77 -11.36
CA SER A 64 -16.86 13.85 -10.59
C SER A 64 -18.03 13.22 -11.34
N ILE A 65 -18.92 12.54 -10.60
CA ILE A 65 -20.14 11.96 -11.16
C ILE A 65 -20.99 13.01 -11.90
N SER A 66 -20.90 14.28 -11.52
CA SER A 66 -21.61 15.39 -12.15
C SER A 66 -21.22 15.60 -13.61
N GLU A 67 -20.04 15.15 -14.03
CA GLU A 67 -19.57 15.25 -15.43
C GLU A 67 -20.30 14.29 -16.37
N TYR A 68 -20.89 13.24 -15.80
CA TYR A 68 -21.51 12.12 -16.50
C TYR A 68 -23.03 12.12 -16.46
N THR A 69 -23.65 13.07 -15.76
CA THR A 69 -25.10 13.10 -15.53
C THR A 69 -25.82 14.17 -16.34
N VAL A 70 -27.08 13.92 -16.69
CA VAL A 70 -27.95 14.90 -17.33
C VAL A 70 -28.17 16.08 -16.39
N GLY A 71 -27.84 17.28 -16.90
CA GLY A 71 -27.94 18.52 -16.12
C GLY A 71 -26.87 18.68 -15.07
N SER A 72 -25.73 17.96 -15.20
CA SER A 72 -24.58 18.00 -14.28
C SER A 72 -24.98 17.79 -12.81
N LYS A 73 -25.91 16.86 -12.56
CA LYS A 73 -26.35 16.50 -11.21
C LYS A 73 -25.22 15.81 -10.47
N GLY A 74 -24.86 16.34 -9.31
CA GLY A 74 -23.89 15.71 -8.41
C GLY A 74 -24.51 14.56 -7.62
N LEU A 75 -23.65 13.89 -6.85
CA LEU A 75 -24.02 12.74 -6.04
C LEU A 75 -25.20 13.04 -5.07
N THR A 76 -25.21 14.23 -4.45
CA THR A 76 -26.28 14.63 -3.53
C THR A 76 -27.64 14.70 -4.24
N GLU A 77 -27.67 15.20 -5.46
CA GLU A 77 -28.91 15.33 -6.24
C GLU A 77 -29.39 13.96 -6.76
N LEU A 78 -28.48 13.09 -7.13
CA LEU A 78 -28.81 11.71 -7.50
C LEU A 78 -29.35 10.92 -6.32
N LEU A 79 -28.76 11.03 -5.15
CA LEU A 79 -29.23 10.40 -3.92
C LEU A 79 -30.53 11.03 -3.38
N ALA A 80 -30.95 12.20 -3.83
CA ALA A 80 -32.26 12.77 -3.54
C ALA A 80 -33.40 12.11 -4.33
N ILE A 81 -33.08 11.32 -5.36
CA ILE A 81 -34.07 10.50 -6.08
C ILE A 81 -34.41 9.29 -5.21
N PRO A 82 -35.68 9.10 -4.77
CA PRO A 82 -36.02 8.08 -3.78
C PRO A 82 -35.61 6.66 -4.19
N SER A 83 -35.90 6.25 -5.43
CA SER A 83 -35.56 4.90 -5.92
C SER A 83 -34.05 4.66 -5.94
N VAL A 84 -33.24 5.65 -6.38
CA VAL A 84 -31.77 5.58 -6.35
C VAL A 84 -31.27 5.46 -4.92
N ASN A 85 -31.81 6.27 -4.00
CA ASN A 85 -31.44 6.22 -2.60
C ASN A 85 -31.75 4.87 -1.97
N ASP A 86 -32.92 4.32 -2.22
CA ASP A 86 -33.35 3.03 -1.70
C ASP A 86 -32.46 1.90 -2.19
N ALA A 87 -32.12 1.87 -3.50
CA ALA A 87 -31.23 0.88 -4.08
C ALA A 87 -29.82 0.96 -3.48
N VAL A 88 -29.26 2.17 -3.33
CA VAL A 88 -27.93 2.39 -2.73
C VAL A 88 -27.92 2.06 -1.24
N THR A 89 -28.99 2.43 -0.51
CA THR A 89 -29.09 2.19 0.93
C THR A 89 -29.26 0.72 1.24
N ALA A 90 -29.94 -0.05 0.38
CA ALA A 90 -30.07 -1.50 0.50
C ALA A 90 -28.71 -2.24 0.48
N GLN A 91 -27.65 -1.59 -0.04
CA GLN A 91 -26.28 -2.16 -0.01
C GLN A 91 -25.56 -1.92 1.32
N ASN A 92 -26.12 -1.16 2.26
CA ASN A 92 -25.44 -0.88 3.52
C ASN A 92 -25.27 -2.16 4.35
N LEU A 93 -24.03 -2.41 4.76
CA LEU A 93 -23.72 -3.49 5.70
C LEU A 93 -24.09 -3.10 7.14
N GLY A 94 -24.31 -4.10 7.99
CA GLY A 94 -24.50 -3.90 9.42
C GLY A 94 -25.97 -3.85 9.88
N ASP A 95 -26.95 -3.97 8.99
CA ASP A 95 -28.38 -4.01 9.34
C ASP A 95 -28.79 -5.37 9.89
N GLY A 96 -28.15 -6.45 9.47
CA GLY A 96 -28.29 -7.80 10.03
C GLY A 96 -27.18 -8.15 11.03
N LYS A 97 -27.45 -9.14 11.90
CA LYS A 97 -26.42 -9.80 12.69
C LYS A 97 -25.74 -10.86 11.82
N PRO A 98 -24.42 -10.83 11.63
CA PRO A 98 -23.69 -11.93 11.00
C PRO A 98 -23.90 -13.24 11.77
N SER A 99 -24.11 -14.35 11.06
CA SER A 99 -24.27 -15.67 11.64
C SER A 99 -22.96 -16.32 12.08
N VAL A 100 -21.84 -15.77 11.59
CA VAL A 100 -20.46 -16.19 11.86
C VAL A 100 -19.66 -15.02 12.42
N PRO A 101 -18.50 -15.29 13.07
CA PRO A 101 -17.57 -14.23 13.43
C PRO A 101 -17.09 -13.46 12.19
N VAL A 102 -16.78 -12.20 12.39
CA VAL A 102 -16.30 -11.28 11.33
C VAL A 102 -14.87 -10.86 11.64
N TYR A 103 -14.01 -10.95 10.65
CA TYR A 103 -12.70 -10.31 10.66
C TYR A 103 -12.77 -9.07 9.76
N GLN A 104 -12.45 -7.92 10.30
CA GLN A 104 -12.31 -6.67 9.58
C GLN A 104 -10.85 -6.20 9.70
N TYR A 105 -10.27 -5.73 8.61
CA TYR A 105 -9.00 -5.03 8.64
C TYR A 105 -9.08 -3.77 7.79
N HIS A 106 -8.18 -2.81 8.07
CA HIS A 106 -8.15 -1.55 7.33
C HIS A 106 -6.79 -0.86 7.43
N GLY A 107 -6.42 -0.17 6.36
CA GLY A 107 -5.27 0.74 6.34
C GLY A 107 -5.61 2.08 6.97
N GLN A 108 -4.76 2.60 7.85
CA GLN A 108 -5.00 3.91 8.44
C GLN A 108 -4.82 5.04 7.43
N ALA A 109 -3.99 4.81 6.40
CA ALA A 109 -3.72 5.75 5.32
C ALA A 109 -4.52 5.45 4.03
N ASP A 110 -5.56 4.62 4.11
CA ASP A 110 -6.39 4.23 2.96
C ASP A 110 -7.01 5.47 2.29
N GLU A 111 -6.60 5.73 1.06
CA GLU A 111 -7.00 6.89 0.26
C GLU A 111 -8.32 6.68 -0.49
N PHE A 112 -8.82 5.43 -0.58
CA PHE A 112 -10.06 5.09 -1.26
C PHE A 112 -11.24 4.93 -0.33
N ILE A 113 -11.01 4.44 0.89
CA ILE A 113 -12.09 4.18 1.87
C ILE A 113 -11.64 4.66 3.24
N GLU A 114 -12.41 5.57 3.85
CA GLU A 114 -12.10 6.07 5.20
C GLU A 114 -12.26 4.98 6.26
N ILE A 115 -11.28 4.84 7.14
CA ILE A 115 -11.29 3.89 8.25
C ILE A 115 -12.49 4.13 9.20
N GLU A 116 -12.98 5.35 9.30
CA GLU A 116 -14.15 5.73 10.08
C GLU A 116 -15.41 4.95 9.65
N GLN A 117 -15.52 4.62 8.35
CA GLN A 117 -16.64 3.83 7.84
C GLN A 117 -16.57 2.38 8.32
N HIS A 118 -15.39 1.77 8.34
CA HIS A 118 -15.17 0.44 8.90
C HIS A 118 -15.36 0.42 10.42
N ALA A 119 -14.92 1.44 11.14
CA ALA A 119 -15.17 1.59 12.56
C ALA A 119 -16.68 1.72 12.86
N ALA A 120 -17.43 2.44 12.03
CA ALA A 120 -18.88 2.54 12.14
C ALA A 120 -19.57 1.19 11.86
N LEU A 121 -19.07 0.41 10.88
CA LEU A 121 -19.57 -0.94 10.60
C LEU A 121 -19.30 -1.89 11.78
N LYS A 122 -18.08 -1.89 12.33
CA LYS A 122 -17.74 -2.61 13.57
C LYS A 122 -18.75 -2.29 14.67
N LYS A 123 -19.02 -0.99 14.93
CA LYS A 123 -19.96 -0.55 15.95
C LYS A 123 -21.37 -1.09 15.70
N ARG A 124 -21.85 -1.11 14.45
CA ARG A 124 -23.17 -1.68 14.09
C ARG A 124 -23.22 -3.18 14.37
N TYR A 125 -22.21 -3.94 13.98
CA TYR A 125 -22.14 -5.38 14.25
C TYR A 125 -22.04 -5.68 15.74
N CYS A 126 -21.23 -4.94 16.48
CA CYS A 126 -21.12 -5.08 17.93
C CYS A 126 -22.43 -4.78 18.65
N GLY A 127 -23.20 -3.76 18.20
CA GLY A 127 -24.54 -3.44 18.71
C GLY A 127 -25.55 -4.57 18.51
N LYS A 128 -25.28 -5.50 17.58
CA LYS A 128 -26.09 -6.69 17.33
C LYS A 128 -25.53 -7.97 17.96
N PHE A 129 -24.57 -7.83 18.88
CA PHE A 129 -23.90 -8.94 19.56
C PHE A 129 -23.17 -9.88 18.60
N ALA A 130 -22.62 -9.38 17.50
CA ALA A 130 -21.68 -10.10 16.66
C ALA A 130 -20.31 -10.18 17.34
N LYS A 131 -19.52 -11.18 16.97
CA LYS A 131 -18.11 -11.25 17.33
C LYS A 131 -17.30 -10.67 16.18
N VAL A 132 -16.53 -9.62 16.44
CA VAL A 132 -15.75 -8.90 15.44
C VAL A 132 -14.31 -8.77 15.90
N THR A 133 -13.38 -9.25 15.09
CA THR A 133 -11.96 -8.89 15.17
C THR A 133 -11.75 -7.71 14.22
N PHE A 134 -11.04 -6.66 14.65
CA PHE A 134 -10.75 -5.50 13.81
C PHE A 134 -9.31 -5.05 13.98
N ASP A 135 -8.50 -5.27 12.95
CA ASP A 135 -7.10 -4.92 12.89
C ASP A 135 -6.85 -3.71 12.00
N ILE A 136 -5.89 -2.89 12.39
CA ILE A 136 -5.54 -1.63 11.72
C ILE A 136 -4.07 -1.68 11.38
N PHE A 137 -3.77 -1.44 10.10
CA PHE A 137 -2.41 -1.40 9.56
C PHE A 137 -2.00 0.04 9.22
N PRO A 138 -0.73 0.42 9.41
CA PRO A 138 -0.24 1.78 9.15
C PRO A 138 0.05 2.01 7.65
N SER A 139 -0.77 1.48 6.76
CA SER A 139 -0.58 1.51 5.31
C SER A 139 -1.80 2.03 4.56
N GLU A 140 -1.65 2.24 3.28
CA GLU A 140 -2.67 2.65 2.33
C GLU A 140 -3.47 1.43 1.82
N HIS A 141 -4.38 1.66 0.85
CA HIS A 141 -5.33 0.67 0.38
C HIS A 141 -4.70 -0.62 -0.16
N ILE A 142 -3.70 -0.48 -1.03
CA ILE A 142 -3.10 -1.61 -1.76
C ILE A 142 -2.25 -2.48 -0.84
N VAL A 143 -1.30 -1.89 -0.12
CA VAL A 143 -0.36 -2.64 0.73
C VAL A 143 -1.05 -3.25 1.95
N THR A 144 -2.12 -2.62 2.44
CA THR A 144 -2.91 -3.15 3.58
C THR A 144 -3.37 -4.59 3.34
N GLN A 145 -3.81 -4.94 2.14
CA GLN A 145 -4.28 -6.31 1.86
C GLN A 145 -3.15 -7.34 2.00
N PHE A 146 -1.93 -6.98 1.62
CA PHE A 146 -0.77 -7.87 1.71
C PHE A 146 -0.29 -8.00 3.16
N GLN A 147 -0.26 -6.90 3.92
CA GLN A 147 0.05 -6.92 5.34
C GLN A 147 -0.99 -7.72 6.15
N ALA A 148 -2.26 -7.60 5.80
CA ALA A 148 -3.35 -8.29 6.49
C ALA A 148 -3.42 -9.78 6.15
N ALA A 149 -2.99 -10.21 4.98
CA ALA A 149 -3.19 -11.59 4.49
C ALA A 149 -2.69 -12.67 5.46
N PRO A 150 -1.48 -12.60 6.06
CA PRO A 150 -1.03 -13.59 7.06
C PRO A 150 -1.95 -13.65 8.28
N HIS A 151 -2.39 -12.49 8.79
CA HIS A 151 -3.29 -12.41 9.94
C HIS A 151 -4.68 -12.98 9.65
N VAL A 152 -5.19 -12.75 8.41
CA VAL A 152 -6.46 -13.35 7.95
C VAL A 152 -6.35 -14.86 7.90
N LEU A 153 -5.25 -15.41 7.37
CA LEU A 153 -5.04 -16.86 7.29
C LEU A 153 -4.93 -17.49 8.68
N GLU A 154 -4.15 -16.90 9.59
CA GLU A 154 -4.05 -17.34 10.97
C GLU A 154 -5.41 -17.32 11.67
N TRP A 155 -6.17 -16.23 11.48
CA TRP A 155 -7.52 -16.12 12.02
C TRP A 155 -8.46 -17.23 11.51
N PHE A 156 -8.38 -17.61 10.23
CA PHE A 156 -9.14 -18.74 9.70
C PHE A 156 -8.69 -20.08 10.30
N ASP A 157 -7.40 -20.33 10.42
CA ASP A 157 -6.86 -21.54 11.04
C ASP A 157 -7.36 -21.71 12.46
N GLU A 158 -7.37 -20.65 13.25
CA GLU A 158 -7.96 -20.65 14.59
C GLU A 158 -9.47 -20.97 14.58
N ARG A 159 -10.23 -20.46 13.59
CA ARG A 159 -11.67 -20.79 13.47
C ARG A 159 -11.87 -22.26 13.14
N PHE A 160 -11.08 -22.81 12.24
CA PHE A 160 -11.13 -24.24 11.93
C PHE A 160 -10.68 -25.11 13.12
N ALA A 161 -9.74 -24.65 13.92
CA ALA A 161 -9.31 -25.31 15.16
C ALA A 161 -10.34 -25.16 16.31
N GLY A 162 -11.41 -24.38 16.14
CA GLY A 162 -12.42 -24.14 17.18
C GLY A 162 -11.97 -23.20 18.30
N THR A 163 -10.89 -22.45 18.09
CA THR A 163 -10.38 -21.45 19.06
C THR A 163 -11.38 -20.30 19.21
N SER A 164 -11.44 -19.72 20.40
CA SER A 164 -12.29 -18.56 20.67
C SER A 164 -11.87 -17.33 19.87
N VAL A 165 -12.86 -16.54 19.40
CA VAL A 165 -12.59 -15.29 18.67
C VAL A 165 -12.06 -14.23 19.62
N ASP A 166 -10.98 -13.58 19.26
CA ASP A 166 -10.60 -12.29 19.85
C ASP A 166 -11.62 -11.23 19.41
N ASN A 167 -12.35 -10.65 20.39
CA ASN A 167 -13.50 -9.83 20.10
C ASN A 167 -13.23 -8.35 20.41
N SER A 168 -12.93 -7.60 19.37
CA SER A 168 -12.66 -6.16 19.41
C SER A 168 -13.87 -5.30 19.83
N CYS A 169 -15.06 -5.88 19.99
CA CYS A 169 -16.24 -5.14 20.44
C CYS A 169 -16.12 -4.56 21.85
N TYR A 170 -15.26 -5.13 22.68
CA TYR A 170 -15.08 -4.71 24.08
C TYR A 170 -13.82 -3.84 24.28
N SER A 171 -13.10 -3.51 23.21
CA SER A 171 -11.96 -2.60 23.32
C SER A 171 -12.44 -1.15 23.49
N PHE A 172 -11.93 -0.48 24.54
CA PHE A 172 -12.23 0.93 24.85
C PHE A 172 -11.29 1.91 24.11
N SER A 173 -10.59 1.45 23.08
CA SER A 173 -9.74 2.33 22.26
C SER A 173 -10.60 3.42 21.59
N GLN A 174 -10.01 4.60 21.41
CA GLN A 174 -10.66 5.65 20.63
C GLN A 174 -10.96 5.11 19.22
N ALA A 175 -12.04 5.62 18.61
CA ALA A 175 -12.33 5.31 17.22
C ALA A 175 -11.11 5.72 16.36
N PRO A 176 -10.64 4.85 15.47
CA PRO A 176 -9.55 5.20 14.58
C PRO A 176 -9.94 6.37 13.69
N LYS A 177 -8.95 7.14 13.27
CA LYS A 177 -9.10 8.23 12.30
C LYS A 177 -8.18 7.99 11.14
N SER A 178 -8.65 8.28 9.95
CA SER A 178 -7.83 8.28 8.75
C SER A 178 -6.72 9.34 8.87
N ASN A 179 -5.54 8.98 8.38
CA ASN A 179 -4.44 9.92 8.12
C ASN A 179 -4.23 10.10 6.61
N ALA A 180 -5.06 9.49 5.76
CA ALA A 180 -5.12 9.81 4.35
C ALA A 180 -5.64 11.23 4.12
N ASN A 181 -5.31 11.80 2.99
CA ASN A 181 -5.84 13.08 2.55
C ASN A 181 -7.11 12.83 1.71
N PRO A 182 -8.33 12.97 2.28
CA PRO A 182 -9.55 12.63 1.57
C PRO A 182 -9.85 13.59 0.42
N GLY A 183 -10.50 13.07 -0.62
CA GLY A 183 -11.09 13.90 -1.68
C GLY A 183 -10.09 14.59 -2.61
N GLY A 184 -9.01 13.97 -2.96
CA GLY A 184 -8.00 14.52 -3.87
C GLY A 184 -6.57 14.28 -3.40
N GLY A 185 -6.38 13.32 -2.54
CA GLY A 185 -5.05 12.82 -2.18
C GLY A 185 -4.37 12.15 -3.37
N ASP A 186 -3.05 12.18 -3.36
CA ASP A 186 -2.25 11.42 -4.30
C ASP A 186 -2.47 9.91 -4.10
N PHE A 187 -2.41 9.16 -5.16
CA PHE A 187 -2.34 7.70 -5.09
C PHE A 187 -0.91 7.31 -4.74
N VAL A 188 -0.71 6.76 -3.55
CA VAL A 188 0.61 6.41 -3.00
C VAL A 188 0.60 4.92 -2.66
N VAL A 189 1.62 4.19 -3.09
CA VAL A 189 1.91 2.83 -2.64
C VAL A 189 3.02 2.91 -1.61
N SER A 190 2.74 2.57 -0.36
CA SER A 190 3.66 2.75 0.78
C SER A 190 4.19 1.43 1.30
N LEU A 191 5.51 1.30 1.33
CA LEU A 191 6.24 0.22 1.98
C LEU A 191 6.73 0.74 3.34
N ASN A 192 6.01 0.43 4.41
CA ASN A 192 6.37 0.90 5.74
C ASN A 192 7.07 -0.21 6.53
N ASP A 193 8.34 0.04 6.89
CA ASP A 193 9.16 -0.85 7.71
C ASP A 193 9.26 -2.29 7.17
N TRP A 194 9.47 -2.39 5.87
CA TRP A 194 9.68 -3.68 5.20
C TRP A 194 11.09 -4.19 5.47
N ASN A 195 11.23 -5.49 5.65
CA ASN A 195 12.54 -6.12 5.78
C ASN A 195 13.37 -5.89 4.51
N LEU A 196 14.59 -5.39 4.67
CA LEU A 196 15.54 -5.18 3.59
C LEU A 196 16.57 -6.32 3.60
N GLY A 197 16.29 -7.39 2.85
CA GLY A 197 17.30 -8.41 2.57
C GLY A 197 18.14 -8.01 1.36
N ALA A 198 19.45 -7.98 1.49
CA ALA A 198 20.32 -7.72 0.34
C ALA A 198 21.59 -8.55 0.38
N THR A 199 22.04 -8.95 -0.80
CA THR A 199 23.36 -9.54 -1.03
C THR A 199 24.16 -8.60 -1.94
N ILE A 200 25.28 -8.11 -1.45
CA ILE A 200 26.19 -7.22 -2.18
C ILE A 200 27.37 -8.03 -2.67
N HIS A 201 27.44 -8.28 -3.97
CA HIS A 201 28.59 -8.96 -4.57
C HIS A 201 29.75 -7.99 -4.79
N LEU A 202 30.87 -8.21 -4.10
CA LEU A 202 32.10 -7.44 -4.25
C LEU A 202 32.95 -8.03 -5.40
N ALA A 203 32.77 -7.55 -6.61
CA ALA A 203 33.40 -8.10 -7.82
C ALA A 203 34.94 -8.18 -7.74
N THR A 204 35.58 -7.22 -7.08
CA THR A 204 37.06 -7.23 -6.91
C THR A 204 37.57 -8.36 -6.02
N LEU A 205 36.73 -8.82 -5.09
CA LEU A 205 37.08 -9.87 -4.12
C LEU A 205 36.42 -11.20 -4.46
N ASP A 206 35.51 -11.23 -5.46
CA ASP A 206 34.67 -12.36 -5.80
C ASP A 206 33.97 -12.95 -4.54
N GLN A 207 33.32 -12.07 -3.79
CA GLN A 207 32.75 -12.40 -2.49
C GLN A 207 31.45 -11.63 -2.22
N ASP A 208 30.53 -12.31 -1.56
CA ASP A 208 29.23 -11.75 -1.16
C ASP A 208 29.29 -11.21 0.27
N VAL A 209 28.65 -10.05 0.46
CA VAL A 209 28.33 -9.46 1.75
C VAL A 209 26.81 -9.43 1.89
N ILE A 210 26.29 -10.07 2.95
CA ILE A 210 24.86 -10.17 3.22
C ILE A 210 24.52 -9.17 4.31
N LEU A 211 23.47 -8.36 4.08
CA LEU A 211 22.95 -7.43 5.08
C LEU A 211 22.29 -8.17 6.26
N PRO A 212 22.28 -7.56 7.47
CA PRO A 212 21.59 -8.12 8.63
C PRO A 212 20.08 -8.29 8.37
N GLU A 213 19.50 -9.32 8.98
CA GLU A 213 18.06 -9.64 8.85
C GLU A 213 17.13 -8.56 9.42
N ASP A 214 17.65 -7.72 10.33
CA ASP A 214 16.95 -6.59 10.94
C ASP A 214 17.13 -5.26 10.17
N SER A 215 17.67 -5.32 8.95
CA SER A 215 17.67 -4.17 8.03
C SER A 215 16.26 -3.90 7.52
N SER A 216 15.90 -2.63 7.39
CA SER A 216 14.55 -2.23 6.96
C SER A 216 14.55 -1.13 5.89
N LEU A 217 13.45 -1.09 5.15
CA LEU A 217 13.15 -0.11 4.11
C LEU A 217 11.77 0.49 4.35
N THR A 218 11.69 1.81 4.29
CA THR A 218 10.42 2.53 4.19
C THR A 218 10.46 3.36 2.92
N ALA A 219 9.44 3.24 2.08
CA ALA A 219 9.36 3.99 0.83
C ALA A 219 7.91 4.32 0.46
N ASP A 220 7.67 5.56 0.05
CA ASP A 220 6.43 6.01 -0.55
C ASP A 220 6.66 6.19 -2.05
N THR A 221 5.92 5.43 -2.85
CA THR A 221 5.85 5.56 -4.29
C THR A 221 4.59 6.34 -4.66
N ASN A 222 4.75 7.65 -4.87
CA ASN A 222 3.63 8.50 -5.26
C ASN A 222 3.37 8.37 -6.77
N ILE A 223 2.37 7.58 -7.10
CA ILE A 223 2.01 7.28 -8.50
C ILE A 223 1.43 8.50 -9.20
N THR A 224 0.67 9.33 -8.49
CA THR A 224 0.07 10.55 -9.05
C THR A 224 1.14 11.56 -9.46
N GLN A 225 2.19 11.73 -8.64
CA GLN A 225 3.28 12.68 -8.90
C GLN A 225 4.45 12.05 -9.65
N GLY A 226 4.49 10.74 -9.76
CA GLY A 226 5.60 10.02 -10.39
C GLY A 226 6.90 10.06 -9.56
N THR A 227 6.80 10.13 -8.22
CA THR A 227 7.96 10.27 -7.33
C THR A 227 8.11 9.11 -6.37
N LEU A 228 9.37 8.79 -6.05
CA LEU A 228 9.77 7.89 -4.98
C LEU A 228 10.47 8.68 -3.88
N MET A 229 10.06 8.47 -2.64
CA MET A 229 10.77 8.95 -1.45
C MET A 229 10.82 7.85 -0.40
N GLY A 230 11.99 7.69 0.25
CA GLY A 230 12.11 6.64 1.26
C GLY A 230 13.33 6.81 2.16
N SER A 231 13.50 5.83 3.04
CA SER A 231 14.66 5.70 3.92
C SER A 231 14.98 4.22 4.13
N MET A 232 16.24 3.92 4.42
CA MET A 232 16.66 2.59 4.82
C MET A 232 17.39 2.66 6.17
N SER A 233 17.34 1.56 6.91
CA SER A 233 18.08 1.36 8.15
C SER A 233 18.83 0.05 8.05
N VAL A 234 20.14 0.11 8.22
CA VAL A 234 21.02 -1.06 8.25
C VAL A 234 21.81 -1.03 9.54
N PRO A 235 21.56 -1.95 10.48
CA PRO A 235 22.35 -2.06 11.70
C PRO A 235 23.81 -2.38 11.40
N ASP A 236 24.70 -2.00 12.31
CA ASP A 236 26.10 -2.42 12.24
C ASP A 236 26.23 -3.93 12.28
N PHE A 237 27.06 -4.51 11.44
CA PHE A 237 27.18 -5.94 11.34
C PHE A 237 28.59 -6.44 11.12
N ASP A 238 28.83 -7.67 11.54
CA ASP A 238 30.09 -8.38 11.33
C ASP A 238 30.02 -9.22 10.06
N THR A 239 31.05 -9.15 9.24
CA THR A 239 31.23 -9.98 8.06
C THR A 239 32.71 -10.40 7.91
N LYS A 240 32.98 -11.26 6.95
CA LYS A 240 34.36 -11.70 6.63
C LYS A 240 34.72 -11.25 5.24
N LEU A 241 35.86 -10.57 5.13
CA LEU A 241 36.45 -10.20 3.85
C LEU A 241 37.73 -10.99 3.61
N ASN A 242 37.84 -11.63 2.45
CA ASN A 242 39.02 -12.36 2.03
C ASN A 242 39.83 -11.48 1.08
N ILE A 243 40.74 -10.67 1.64
CA ILE A 243 41.58 -9.73 0.85
C ILE A 243 42.90 -10.38 0.44
N LEU A 244 43.56 -11.11 1.28
CA LEU A 244 44.74 -11.98 1.10
C LEU A 244 44.71 -13.02 2.24
N VAL A 245 44.02 -12.67 3.30
CA VAL A 245 43.76 -13.44 4.48
C VAL A 245 42.29 -13.19 4.86
N ASN A 246 41.64 -14.14 5.52
CA ASN A 246 40.30 -13.96 6.04
C ASN A 246 40.31 -12.94 7.19
N LEU A 247 39.72 -11.79 6.96
CA LEU A 247 39.65 -10.71 7.94
C LEU A 247 38.21 -10.58 8.44
N ASP A 248 38.02 -10.66 9.75
CA ASP A 248 36.73 -10.33 10.37
C ASP A 248 36.61 -8.81 10.45
N VAL A 249 35.57 -8.25 9.84
CA VAL A 249 35.32 -6.80 9.80
C VAL A 249 33.96 -6.48 10.39
N ASN A 250 33.87 -5.32 11.04
CA ASN A 250 32.60 -4.71 11.44
C ASN A 250 32.28 -3.56 10.47
N LEU A 251 31.14 -3.62 9.83
CA LEU A 251 30.69 -2.68 8.81
C LEU A 251 29.50 -1.87 9.31
N SER A 252 29.44 -0.60 8.92
CA SER A 252 28.26 0.24 8.98
C SER A 252 27.92 0.75 7.58
N ILE A 253 26.63 0.80 7.28
CA ILE A 253 26.10 1.47 6.09
C ILE A 253 25.24 2.63 6.58
N GLU A 254 25.78 3.85 6.46
CA GLU A 254 25.14 5.07 6.96
C GLU A 254 24.48 5.83 5.81
N PRO A 255 23.14 5.87 5.74
CA PRO A 255 22.43 6.61 4.71
C PRO A 255 22.79 8.11 4.71
N VAL A 256 22.94 8.68 3.53
CA VAL A 256 23.20 10.09 3.31
C VAL A 256 21.98 10.73 2.64
N GLY A 257 21.02 11.12 3.45
CA GLY A 257 19.76 11.67 2.98
C GLY A 257 18.69 10.59 2.67
N PRO A 258 17.55 11.01 2.13
CA PRO A 258 16.47 10.10 1.76
C PRO A 258 16.80 9.34 0.47
N ILE A 259 16.18 8.18 0.30
CA ILE A 259 16.04 7.55 -1.02
C ILE A 259 15.18 8.46 -1.88
N THR A 260 15.58 8.71 -3.11
CA THR A 260 14.82 9.53 -4.05
C THR A 260 14.82 8.89 -5.43
N GLY A 261 13.76 9.16 -6.19
CA GLY A 261 13.63 8.62 -7.55
C GLY A 261 12.27 8.88 -8.17
N THR A 262 11.95 8.07 -9.14
CA THR A 262 10.66 8.08 -9.84
C THR A 262 9.92 6.78 -9.59
N ALA A 263 8.59 6.86 -9.60
CA ALA A 263 7.70 5.71 -9.52
C ALA A 263 6.53 5.89 -10.47
N GLY A 264 6.06 4.81 -11.08
CA GLY A 264 4.92 4.82 -11.96
C GLY A 264 4.20 3.49 -11.95
N LEU A 265 2.90 3.54 -12.18
CA LEU A 265 2.07 2.37 -12.38
C LEU A 265 1.43 2.48 -13.76
N SER A 266 1.62 1.46 -14.60
CA SER A 266 1.05 1.43 -15.93
C SER A 266 -0.41 0.94 -15.89
N ARG A 267 -1.15 1.14 -16.99
CA ARG A 267 -2.56 0.73 -17.13
C ARG A 267 -2.78 -0.78 -17.04
N ASP A 268 -1.76 -1.56 -17.32
CA ASP A 268 -1.75 -3.04 -17.18
C ASP A 268 -1.26 -3.52 -15.81
N GLY A 269 -1.07 -2.61 -14.86
CA GLY A 269 -0.71 -2.92 -13.48
C GLY A 269 0.77 -3.20 -13.24
N MET A 270 1.65 -2.75 -14.16
CA MET A 270 3.10 -2.84 -13.97
C MET A 270 3.60 -1.66 -13.14
N LEU A 271 4.20 -1.96 -12.00
CA LEU A 271 4.88 -0.99 -11.13
C LEU A 271 6.31 -0.81 -11.61
N ASN A 272 6.69 0.43 -11.87
CA ASN A 272 8.05 0.84 -12.21
C ASN A 272 8.59 1.73 -11.11
N ILE A 273 9.75 1.37 -10.56
CA ILE A 273 10.49 2.14 -9.57
C ILE A 273 11.92 2.32 -10.12
N ASP A 274 12.40 3.55 -10.13
CA ASP A 274 13.78 3.90 -10.48
C ASP A 274 14.28 4.94 -9.48
N GLY A 275 15.08 4.49 -8.53
CA GLY A 275 15.55 5.29 -7.42
C GLY A 275 16.99 4.99 -7.01
N GLN A 276 17.47 5.77 -6.04
CA GLN A 276 18.81 5.66 -5.51
C GLN A 276 18.82 5.94 -4.02
N ALA A 277 19.55 5.10 -3.29
CA ALA A 277 19.94 5.32 -1.90
C ALA A 277 21.42 5.63 -1.83
N ASP A 278 21.78 6.80 -1.32
CA ASP A 278 23.19 7.15 -1.09
C ASP A 278 23.57 6.81 0.35
N ALA A 279 24.70 6.13 0.54
CA ALA A 279 25.20 5.81 1.87
C ALA A 279 26.73 5.83 1.94
N ASN A 280 27.26 6.21 3.09
CA ASN A 280 28.67 5.98 3.41
C ASN A 280 28.84 4.54 3.93
N VAL A 281 29.88 3.87 3.47
CA VAL A 281 30.27 2.56 3.98
C VAL A 281 31.49 2.71 4.86
N LEU A 282 31.37 2.25 6.12
CA LEU A 282 32.42 2.38 7.12
C LEU A 282 32.92 1.00 7.56
N ILE A 283 34.23 0.91 7.78
CA ILE A 283 34.86 -0.19 8.48
C ILE A 283 35.20 0.29 9.89
N ASN A 284 34.45 -0.16 10.89
CA ASN A 284 34.61 0.26 12.29
C ASN A 284 35.68 -0.53 13.01
N ALA A 285 35.82 -1.81 12.66
CA ALA A 285 36.83 -2.68 13.26
C ALA A 285 37.25 -3.76 12.26
N ALA A 286 38.50 -4.16 12.35
CA ALA A 286 39.06 -5.24 11.55
C ALA A 286 40.06 -6.09 12.36
N GLY A 287 40.09 -7.41 12.10
CA GLY A 287 41.00 -8.28 12.83
C GLY A 287 40.79 -9.77 12.54
N PHE A 288 41.20 -10.61 13.46
CA PHE A 288 41.14 -12.06 13.34
C PHE A 288 40.41 -12.65 14.56
N GLY A 289 39.30 -13.31 14.34
CA GLY A 289 38.51 -13.93 15.41
C GLY A 289 38.10 -12.94 16.50
N TRP A 290 38.53 -13.20 17.76
CA TRP A 290 38.20 -12.34 18.88
C TRP A 290 39.06 -11.06 18.99
N LEU A 291 40.17 -10.97 18.24
CA LEU A 291 41.06 -9.82 18.26
C LEU A 291 40.73 -8.90 17.07
N LYS A 292 39.76 -8.01 17.27
CA LYS A 292 39.44 -6.91 16.35
C LYS A 292 40.05 -5.61 16.89
N LEU A 293 40.71 -4.87 16.06
CA LEU A 293 41.21 -3.53 16.37
C LEU A 293 40.23 -2.50 15.79
N PRO A 294 40.01 -1.38 16.50
CA PRO A 294 39.20 -0.30 15.96
C PRO A 294 39.85 0.25 14.68
N PHE A 295 39.01 0.42 13.68
CA PHE A 295 39.39 0.91 12.38
C PHE A 295 38.35 1.97 11.98
N ASN A 296 38.75 3.13 11.56
CA ASN A 296 37.82 4.19 11.18
C ASN A 296 38.09 4.57 9.73
N CYS A 297 37.76 3.67 8.82
CA CYS A 297 37.84 3.94 7.39
C CYS A 297 36.42 4.12 6.85
N THR A 298 36.22 5.18 6.09
CA THR A 298 34.96 5.45 5.41
C THR A 298 35.22 5.68 3.92
N THR A 299 34.21 5.45 3.10
CA THR A 299 34.24 5.83 1.68
C THR A 299 34.47 7.33 1.51
N THR A 300 35.25 7.73 0.53
CA THR A 300 35.59 9.16 0.30
C THR A 300 34.40 9.96 -0.23
N SER A 301 33.44 9.28 -0.86
CA SER A 301 32.12 9.78 -1.28
C SER A 301 31.05 8.74 -1.01
N PRO A 302 29.80 9.15 -0.84
CA PRO A 302 28.71 8.19 -0.71
C PRO A 302 28.66 7.20 -1.87
N VAL A 303 28.30 5.97 -1.56
CA VAL A 303 28.03 4.91 -2.54
C VAL A 303 26.57 5.01 -2.93
N ALA A 304 26.30 5.03 -4.23
CA ALA A 304 24.94 5.09 -4.78
C ALA A 304 24.41 3.67 -4.97
N PHE A 305 23.47 3.25 -4.14
CA PHE A 305 22.80 1.96 -4.27
C PHE A 305 21.55 2.12 -5.14
N PRO A 306 21.48 1.51 -6.32
CA PRO A 306 20.32 1.60 -7.18
C PRO A 306 19.15 0.82 -6.58
N ILE A 307 17.96 1.40 -6.68
CA ILE A 307 16.67 0.79 -6.29
C ILE A 307 15.81 0.80 -7.54
N ALA A 308 15.91 -0.25 -8.34
CA ALA A 308 15.17 -0.37 -9.58
C ALA A 308 14.30 -1.61 -9.58
N TYR A 309 13.01 -1.43 -9.87
CA TYR A 309 12.04 -2.51 -9.99
C TYR A 309 11.12 -2.26 -11.18
N GLU A 310 10.85 -3.31 -11.93
CA GLU A 310 9.83 -3.34 -12.98
C GLU A 310 9.11 -4.69 -12.93
N GLY A 311 7.82 -4.67 -12.56
CA GLY A 311 7.04 -5.88 -12.44
C GLY A 311 5.59 -5.61 -12.06
N PRO A 312 4.74 -6.65 -12.06
CA PRO A 312 3.35 -6.51 -11.63
C PRO A 312 3.25 -6.00 -10.20
N ILE A 313 2.32 -5.06 -9.93
CA ILE A 313 2.04 -4.61 -8.55
C ILE A 313 1.60 -5.78 -7.65
N GLY A 314 1.05 -6.82 -8.23
CA GLY A 314 0.69 -8.06 -7.53
C GLY A 314 1.87 -8.80 -6.88
N ASP A 315 3.12 -8.53 -7.30
CA ASP A 315 4.32 -9.10 -6.68
C ASP A 315 4.51 -8.65 -5.23
N LEU A 316 3.90 -7.53 -4.83
CA LEU A 316 3.78 -7.15 -3.41
C LEU A 316 3.14 -8.27 -2.57
N GLY A 317 2.25 -9.07 -3.18
CA GLY A 317 1.63 -10.24 -2.55
C GLY A 317 2.58 -11.41 -2.28
N ALA A 318 3.74 -11.45 -2.94
CA ALA A 318 4.79 -12.42 -2.63
C ALA A 318 5.52 -12.08 -1.31
N GLY A 319 5.30 -10.87 -0.77
CA GLY A 319 5.91 -10.40 0.46
C GLY A 319 7.34 -9.86 0.30
N TYR A 320 7.82 -9.74 -0.94
CA TYR A 320 9.12 -9.12 -1.25
C TYR A 320 9.11 -8.49 -2.64
N LEU A 321 9.92 -7.45 -2.81
CA LEU A 321 10.33 -6.92 -4.12
C LEU A 321 11.83 -7.15 -4.27
N GLU A 322 12.27 -7.49 -5.47
CA GLU A 322 13.68 -7.71 -5.77
C GLU A 322 14.24 -6.54 -6.58
N PHE A 323 15.22 -5.85 -6.00
CA PHE A 323 15.95 -4.78 -6.65
C PHE A 323 17.30 -5.29 -7.10
N ASN A 324 17.65 -5.06 -8.36
CA ASN A 324 18.93 -5.46 -8.92
C ASN A 324 19.64 -4.23 -9.47
N GLY A 325 20.95 -4.12 -9.21
CA GLY A 325 21.74 -3.02 -9.73
C GLY A 325 23.23 -3.20 -9.45
N THR A 326 24.01 -2.34 -10.06
CA THR A 326 25.46 -2.29 -9.86
C THR A 326 25.86 -0.91 -9.39
N THR A 327 26.85 -0.85 -8.51
CA THR A 327 27.43 0.40 -8.02
C THR A 327 28.94 0.28 -7.90
N GLU A 328 29.62 1.42 -7.88
CA GLU A 328 31.06 1.51 -7.66
C GLU A 328 31.33 2.11 -6.28
N PHE A 329 32.22 1.47 -5.55
CA PHE A 329 32.69 1.99 -4.27
C PHE A 329 33.82 2.99 -4.49
N SER A 330 33.74 4.14 -3.84
CA SER A 330 34.83 5.09 -3.80
C SER A 330 35.98 4.57 -2.92
N GLU A 331 37.14 5.19 -3.01
CA GLU A 331 38.29 4.87 -2.16
C GLU A 331 37.95 5.06 -0.68
N LEU A 332 38.56 4.25 0.20
CA LEU A 332 38.48 4.40 1.64
C LEU A 332 39.50 5.41 2.14
N LYS A 333 39.17 6.24 3.11
CA LYS A 333 40.06 7.18 3.79
C LYS A 333 40.04 6.99 5.30
#